data_f4371c387d82780a859e6e659e17e5fa
#
_entry.id   f4371c387d82780a859e6e659e17e5fa
#
_cell.length_a   1.000
_cell.length_b   1.000
_cell.length_c   1.000
_cell.angle_alpha   90.00
_cell.angle_beta   90.00
_cell.angle_gamma   90.00
#
_symmetry.space_group_name_H-M   'P 1'
#
loop_
_entity.id
_entity.type
_entity.pdbx_description
1 polymer ?
#
loop_
_entity_poly.entity_id
_entity_poly.type
_entity_poly.pdbx_seq_one_letter_code
_entity_poly.pdbx_strand_id
1 'polypeptide(L)'
;IEGNEISVEYISYEGVHYPLQITDKVTTGAPHFVELEHHQPSSLPQKICDEVHMITKRALSALGITYGASHSEYRITNDGRIYIIEVGARMGGDFIGSDLVQLSTGYDFLRGVIEVALGEFIEPLLNEHNFSGVYFLSKETAYVETYINNHSTYPCIVSAEQTNSELCNVTCSAER
;
A
#
# COMPACT_ATOMS: atom_id res chain seq x y z
N ILE A 1 19.03 1.91 9.08
CA ILE A 1 18.54 3.19 8.53
C ILE A 1 17.28 3.55 9.32
N GLU A 2 17.28 4.74 9.93
CA GLU A 2 16.12 5.28 10.64
C GLU A 2 15.34 6.22 9.73
N GLY A 3 14.01 6.23 9.84
CA GLY A 3 13.13 7.07 9.04
C GLY A 3 11.75 6.44 8.83
N ASN A 4 10.90 7.12 8.09
CA ASN A 4 9.57 6.63 7.75
C ASN A 4 9.65 5.48 6.76
N GLU A 5 8.85 4.45 6.98
CA GLU A 5 8.72 3.33 6.07
C GLU A 5 7.51 3.54 5.17
N ILE A 6 7.70 3.30 3.89
CA ILE A 6 6.64 3.37 2.90
C ILE A 6 6.74 2.20 1.93
N SER A 7 5.64 1.89 1.28
CA SER A 7 5.64 1.05 0.08
C SER A 7 5.01 1.75 -1.12
N VAL A 8 5.30 1.24 -2.31
CA VAL A 8 4.81 1.80 -3.57
C VAL A 8 4.30 0.68 -4.46
N GLU A 9 3.05 0.80 -4.88
CA GLU A 9 2.42 -0.14 -5.81
C GLU A 9 2.49 0.35 -7.24
N TYR A 10 2.90 -0.53 -8.13
CA TYR A 10 2.92 -0.30 -9.58
C TYR A 10 2.32 -1.48 -10.34
N ILE A 11 1.79 -1.20 -11.52
CA ILE A 11 1.52 -2.20 -12.53
C ILE A 11 2.35 -1.90 -13.77
N SER A 12 2.93 -2.94 -14.37
CA SER A 12 3.78 -2.82 -15.56
C SER A 12 3.18 -3.58 -16.72
N TYR A 13 3.23 -2.98 -17.91
CA TYR A 13 2.86 -3.63 -19.16
C TYR A 13 3.82 -3.21 -20.28
N GLU A 14 4.42 -4.18 -20.96
CA GLU A 14 5.40 -3.97 -22.04
C GLU A 14 6.57 -3.05 -21.62
N GLY A 15 6.98 -3.10 -20.34
CA GLY A 15 8.07 -2.28 -19.82
C GLY A 15 7.68 -0.83 -19.49
N VAL A 16 6.42 -0.46 -19.68
CA VAL A 16 5.86 0.81 -19.16
C VAL A 16 5.37 0.59 -17.74
N HIS A 17 5.75 1.46 -16.82
CA HIS A 17 5.46 1.35 -15.40
C HIS A 17 4.45 2.42 -14.97
N TYR A 18 3.27 1.99 -14.56
CA TYR A 18 2.16 2.84 -14.13
C TYR A 18 2.12 2.90 -12.60
N PRO A 19 2.32 4.08 -11.98
CA PRO A 19 2.20 4.24 -10.54
C PRO A 19 0.74 4.11 -10.12
N LEU A 20 0.49 3.41 -9.02
CA LEU A 20 -0.86 3.29 -8.46
C LEU A 20 -0.98 4.10 -7.16
N GLN A 21 -0.20 3.74 -6.13
CA GLN A 21 -0.30 4.43 -4.84
C GLN A 21 0.97 4.28 -4.00
N ILE A 22 1.20 5.25 -3.11
CA ILE A 22 2.20 5.19 -2.04
C ILE A 22 1.48 4.97 -0.71
N THR A 23 1.98 4.01 0.07
CA THR A 23 1.44 3.62 1.37
C THR A 23 2.40 4.03 2.48
N ASP A 24 1.91 4.75 3.49
CA ASP A 24 2.63 4.91 4.76
C ASP A 24 2.49 3.62 5.59
N LYS A 25 3.60 3.09 6.10
CA LYS A 25 3.64 1.88 6.93
C LYS A 25 4.00 2.27 8.37
N VAL A 26 3.10 1.99 9.30
CA VAL A 26 3.33 2.17 10.73
C VAL A 26 3.73 0.83 11.33
N THR A 27 4.89 0.80 11.99
CA THR A 27 5.44 -0.42 12.59
C THR A 27 5.80 -0.19 14.06
N THR A 28 6.04 -1.28 14.80
CA THR A 28 6.57 -1.21 16.18
C THR A 28 7.97 -0.60 16.26
N GLY A 29 8.64 -0.42 15.11
CA GLY A 29 10.04 -0.03 15.07
C GLY A 29 10.98 -1.16 15.48
N ALA A 30 12.26 -0.81 15.69
CA ALA A 30 13.29 -1.77 16.03
C ALA A 30 12.99 -2.47 17.38
N PRO A 31 13.34 -3.75 17.55
CA PRO A 31 14.08 -4.57 16.59
C PRO A 31 13.20 -5.38 15.62
N HIS A 32 11.87 -5.42 15.78
CA HIS A 32 11.03 -6.40 15.13
C HIS A 32 10.27 -5.86 13.92
N PHE A 33 10.02 -4.53 13.85
CA PHE A 33 9.27 -3.86 12.78
C PHE A 33 7.95 -4.56 12.41
N VAL A 34 7.20 -4.99 13.44
CA VAL A 34 5.86 -5.57 13.25
C VAL A 34 4.91 -4.50 12.73
N GLU A 35 4.18 -4.80 11.69
CA GLU A 35 3.25 -3.88 11.06
C GLU A 35 2.01 -3.67 11.93
N LEU A 36 1.62 -2.41 12.11
CA LEU A 36 0.50 -2.00 12.95
C LEU A 36 -0.62 -1.37 12.10
N GLU A 37 -0.24 -0.57 11.11
CA GLU A 37 -1.19 0.17 10.29
C GLU A 37 -0.58 0.46 8.91
N HIS A 38 -1.43 0.52 7.88
CA HIS A 38 -1.09 1.02 6.55
C HIS A 38 -2.08 2.10 6.14
N HIS A 39 -1.58 3.20 5.57
CA HIS A 39 -2.41 4.34 5.17
C HIS A 39 -2.12 4.77 3.74
N GLN A 40 -3.16 5.04 2.97
CA GLN A 40 -3.09 5.60 1.61
C GLN A 40 -4.02 6.83 1.47
N PRO A 41 -3.63 7.82 0.68
CA PRO A 41 -2.30 8.03 0.12
C PRO A 41 -1.29 8.39 1.22
N SER A 42 0.01 8.29 0.89
CA SER A 42 1.08 8.71 1.80
C SER A 42 0.96 10.18 2.20
N SER A 43 1.30 10.47 3.44
CA SER A 43 1.38 11.83 4.01
C SER A 43 2.65 12.59 3.63
N LEU A 44 3.57 11.97 2.90
CA LEU A 44 4.83 12.56 2.48
C LEU A 44 4.62 13.81 1.59
N PRO A 45 5.53 14.79 1.66
CA PRO A 45 5.53 15.91 0.73
C PRO A 45 5.58 15.45 -0.73
N GLN A 46 4.81 16.09 -1.61
CA GLN A 46 4.71 15.72 -3.04
C GLN A 46 6.06 15.58 -3.71
N LYS A 47 7.02 16.46 -3.41
CA LYS A 47 8.39 16.37 -3.94
C LYS A 47 9.07 15.03 -3.62
N ILE A 48 8.86 14.49 -2.43
CA ILE A 48 9.43 13.19 -2.03
C ILE A 48 8.68 12.07 -2.77
N CYS A 49 7.36 12.15 -2.87
CA CYS A 49 6.57 11.19 -3.65
C CYS A 49 7.03 11.14 -5.12
N ASP A 50 7.26 12.28 -5.75
CA ASP A 50 7.75 12.36 -7.13
C ASP A 50 9.14 11.70 -7.29
N GLU A 51 10.03 11.92 -6.32
CA GLU A 51 11.37 11.31 -6.30
C GLU A 51 11.30 9.80 -6.08
N VAL A 52 10.44 9.33 -5.17
CA VAL A 52 10.16 7.90 -4.95
C VAL A 52 9.65 7.27 -6.24
N HIS A 53 8.69 7.89 -6.93
CA HIS A 53 8.18 7.38 -8.21
C HIS A 53 9.27 7.29 -9.28
N MET A 54 10.14 8.30 -9.37
CA MET A 54 11.26 8.28 -10.32
C MET A 54 12.24 7.14 -10.01
N ILE A 55 12.59 6.95 -8.74
CA ILE A 55 13.50 5.88 -8.29
C ILE A 55 12.86 4.52 -8.56
N THR A 56 11.57 4.34 -8.24
CA THR A 56 10.84 3.09 -8.45
C THR A 56 10.87 2.69 -9.93
N LYS A 57 10.48 3.58 -10.85
CA LYS A 57 10.49 3.29 -12.29
C LYS A 57 11.88 2.85 -12.78
N ARG A 58 12.93 3.52 -12.31
CA ARG A 58 14.30 3.13 -12.64
C ARG A 58 14.69 1.77 -12.09
N ALA A 59 14.28 1.46 -10.86
CA ALA A 59 14.55 0.17 -10.23
C ALA A 59 13.82 -0.97 -10.98
N LEU A 60 12.54 -0.80 -11.28
CA LEU A 60 11.75 -1.77 -12.05
C LEU A 60 12.37 -2.06 -13.42
N SER A 61 12.74 -1.00 -14.14
CA SER A 61 13.43 -1.15 -15.45
C SER A 61 14.78 -1.85 -15.32
N ALA A 62 15.58 -1.51 -14.32
CA ALA A 62 16.89 -2.12 -14.08
C ALA A 62 16.81 -3.60 -13.71
N LEU A 63 15.73 -4.01 -13.02
CA LEU A 63 15.45 -5.40 -12.69
C LEU A 63 14.79 -6.18 -13.84
N GLY A 64 14.46 -5.55 -14.95
CA GLY A 64 13.82 -6.17 -16.10
C GLY A 64 12.36 -6.57 -15.84
N ILE A 65 11.68 -5.91 -14.92
CA ILE A 65 10.25 -6.12 -14.66
C ILE A 65 9.48 -5.45 -15.80
N THR A 66 8.89 -6.23 -16.68
CA THR A 66 8.19 -5.73 -17.86
C THR A 66 6.68 -5.92 -17.80
N TYR A 67 6.19 -6.85 -16.97
CA TYR A 67 4.77 -7.19 -16.85
C TYR A 67 4.40 -7.46 -15.40
N GLY A 68 3.18 -7.11 -15.03
CA GLY A 68 2.54 -7.47 -13.76
C GLY A 68 2.72 -6.44 -12.66
N ALA A 69 2.34 -6.83 -11.46
CA ALA A 69 2.42 -6.02 -10.27
C ALA A 69 3.85 -5.88 -9.74
N SER A 70 4.12 -4.78 -9.07
CA SER A 70 5.28 -4.66 -8.20
C SER A 70 4.95 -3.90 -6.93
N HIS A 71 5.56 -4.35 -5.84
CA HIS A 71 5.54 -3.75 -4.51
C HIS A 71 6.99 -3.40 -4.15
N SER A 72 7.26 -2.14 -3.87
CA SER A 72 8.61 -1.68 -3.55
C SER A 72 8.61 -0.98 -2.20
N GLU A 73 9.52 -1.34 -1.32
CA GLU A 73 9.63 -0.77 0.03
C GLU A 73 10.81 0.19 0.14
N TYR A 74 10.58 1.28 0.84
CA TYR A 74 11.53 2.36 1.03
C TYR A 74 11.60 2.80 2.48
N ARG A 75 12.78 3.33 2.85
CA ARG A 75 12.95 4.09 4.07
C ARG A 75 13.35 5.52 3.73
N ILE A 76 12.55 6.48 4.24
CA ILE A 76 12.77 7.91 4.04
C ILE A 76 13.32 8.48 5.34
N THR A 77 14.58 8.91 5.32
CA THR A 77 15.24 9.48 6.51
C THR A 77 14.76 10.91 6.80
N ASN A 78 14.96 11.38 8.03
CA ASN A 78 14.55 12.72 8.45
C ASN A 78 15.20 13.85 7.64
N ASP A 79 16.35 13.59 7.02
CA ASP A 79 17.04 14.52 6.11
C ASP A 79 16.62 14.34 4.64
N GLY A 80 15.57 13.55 4.40
CA GLY A 80 14.93 13.37 3.10
C GLY A 80 15.63 12.41 2.14
N ARG A 81 16.63 11.64 2.60
CA ARG A 81 17.24 10.60 1.76
C ARG A 81 16.33 9.39 1.63
N ILE A 82 16.28 8.84 0.42
CA ILE A 82 15.43 7.71 0.04
C ILE A 82 16.31 6.47 -0.12
N TYR A 83 15.98 5.42 0.60
CA TYR A 83 16.66 4.12 0.51
C TYR A 83 15.68 3.05 0.07
N ILE A 84 16.02 2.32 -0.99
CA ILE A 84 15.28 1.11 -1.39
C ILE A 84 15.61 0.01 -0.38
N ILE A 85 14.58 -0.61 0.19
CA ILE A 85 14.70 -1.76 1.09
C ILE A 85 14.46 -3.05 0.32
N GLU A 86 13.35 -3.12 -0.43
CA GLU A 86 12.97 -4.28 -1.22
C GLU A 86 12.26 -3.86 -2.51
N VAL A 87 12.36 -4.68 -3.54
CA VAL A 87 11.54 -4.60 -4.76
C VAL A 87 11.02 -5.99 -5.09
N GLY A 88 9.73 -6.20 -4.87
CA GLY A 88 9.03 -7.46 -5.17
C GLY A 88 8.20 -7.37 -6.46
N ALA A 89 8.37 -8.33 -7.38
CA ALA A 89 7.54 -8.43 -8.58
C ALA A 89 6.19 -9.12 -8.25
N ARG A 90 5.43 -8.54 -7.35
CA ARG A 90 4.13 -9.00 -6.84
C ARG A 90 3.33 -7.84 -6.29
N MET A 91 2.05 -8.05 -6.03
CA MET A 91 1.23 -7.11 -5.26
C MET A 91 1.69 -7.03 -3.80
N GLY A 92 1.48 -5.89 -3.16
CA GLY A 92 1.61 -5.74 -1.71
C GLY A 92 0.68 -6.69 -0.97
N GLY A 93 1.15 -7.22 0.17
CA GLY A 93 0.36 -7.98 1.13
C GLY A 93 -0.49 -7.07 2.02
N ASP A 94 -0.99 -7.64 3.12
CA ASP A 94 -1.63 -6.90 4.22
C ASP A 94 -2.71 -5.90 3.74
N PHE A 95 -3.54 -6.36 2.80
CA PHE A 95 -4.62 -5.60 2.16
C PHE A 95 -4.15 -4.41 1.29
N ILE A 96 -2.85 -4.11 1.21
CA ILE A 96 -2.34 -2.98 0.42
C ILE A 96 -2.77 -3.13 -1.05
N GLY A 97 -2.43 -4.26 -1.67
CA GLY A 97 -2.70 -4.49 -3.09
C GLY A 97 -4.14 -4.92 -3.38
N SER A 98 -4.76 -5.72 -2.51
CA SER A 98 -6.11 -6.25 -2.74
C SER A 98 -7.21 -5.23 -2.47
N ASP A 99 -7.04 -4.34 -1.49
CA ASP A 99 -8.10 -3.49 -0.98
C ASP A 99 -7.73 -2.00 -1.00
N LEU A 100 -6.61 -1.60 -0.37
CA LEU A 100 -6.32 -0.19 -0.14
C LEU A 100 -6.12 0.60 -1.43
N VAL A 101 -5.46 0.02 -2.45
CA VAL A 101 -5.29 0.68 -3.76
C VAL A 101 -6.64 0.97 -4.38
N GLN A 102 -7.56 0.00 -4.39
CA GLN A 102 -8.89 0.19 -4.95
C GLN A 102 -9.70 1.22 -4.15
N LEU A 103 -9.67 1.14 -2.83
CA LEU A 103 -10.39 2.05 -1.95
C LEU A 103 -9.89 3.50 -2.06
N SER A 104 -8.60 3.71 -2.30
CA SER A 104 -8.02 5.05 -2.39
C SER A 104 -8.06 5.66 -3.79
N THR A 105 -8.00 4.83 -4.85
CA THR A 105 -7.82 5.30 -6.23
C THR A 105 -8.98 4.96 -7.17
N GLY A 106 -9.88 4.04 -6.78
CA GLY A 106 -10.92 3.48 -7.63
C GLY A 106 -10.43 2.41 -8.61
N TYR A 107 -9.12 2.12 -8.66
CA TYR A 107 -8.55 1.14 -9.56
C TYR A 107 -8.52 -0.26 -8.95
N ASP A 108 -9.21 -1.21 -9.55
CA ASP A 108 -9.16 -2.63 -9.19
C ASP A 108 -7.80 -3.24 -9.61
N PHE A 109 -6.84 -3.18 -8.69
CA PHE A 109 -5.47 -3.61 -8.95
C PHE A 109 -5.38 -5.12 -9.19
N LEU A 110 -6.14 -5.93 -8.46
CA LEU A 110 -6.18 -7.38 -8.64
C LEU A 110 -6.67 -7.74 -10.05
N ARG A 111 -7.73 -7.10 -10.50
CA ARG A 111 -8.24 -7.25 -11.85
C ARG A 111 -7.18 -6.84 -12.88
N GLY A 112 -6.52 -5.71 -12.69
CA GLY A 112 -5.45 -5.25 -13.60
C GLY A 112 -4.31 -6.25 -13.74
N VAL A 113 -3.92 -6.91 -12.65
CA VAL A 113 -2.91 -7.99 -12.69
C VAL A 113 -3.38 -9.17 -13.53
N ILE A 114 -4.65 -9.55 -13.42
CA ILE A 114 -5.25 -10.61 -14.24
C ILE A 114 -5.28 -10.20 -15.72
N GLU A 115 -5.69 -8.97 -16.02
CA GLU A 115 -5.73 -8.42 -17.39
C GLU A 115 -4.33 -8.41 -18.03
N VAL A 116 -3.29 -8.03 -17.27
CA VAL A 116 -1.89 -8.13 -17.72
C VAL A 116 -1.54 -9.58 -18.10
N ALA A 117 -1.89 -10.53 -17.25
CA ALA A 117 -1.57 -11.94 -17.48
C ALA A 117 -2.31 -12.53 -18.70
N LEU A 118 -3.48 -12.00 -19.01
CA LEU A 118 -4.27 -12.39 -20.21
C LEU A 118 -3.87 -11.65 -21.48
N GLY A 119 -3.02 -10.60 -21.38
CA GLY A 119 -2.69 -9.74 -22.51
C GLY A 119 -3.82 -8.76 -22.89
N GLU A 120 -4.74 -8.51 -21.98
CA GLU A 120 -5.93 -7.64 -22.16
C GLU A 120 -5.79 -6.34 -21.34
N PHE A 121 -4.57 -5.88 -21.10
CA PHE A 121 -4.27 -4.77 -20.21
C PHE A 121 -4.97 -3.47 -20.65
N ILE A 122 -5.58 -2.82 -19.67
CA ILE A 122 -6.14 -1.47 -19.79
C ILE A 122 -5.35 -0.55 -18.84
N GLU A 123 -4.90 0.59 -19.37
CA GLU A 123 -4.14 1.57 -18.57
C GLU A 123 -4.95 2.00 -17.33
N PRO A 124 -4.32 2.03 -16.14
CA PRO A 124 -5.01 2.41 -14.91
C PRO A 124 -5.62 3.79 -14.97
N LEU A 125 -6.92 3.88 -14.65
CA LEU A 125 -7.61 5.14 -14.44
C LEU A 125 -7.81 5.33 -12.94
N LEU A 126 -7.01 6.25 -12.35
CA LEU A 126 -7.11 6.61 -10.93
C LEU A 126 -8.06 7.80 -10.79
N ASN A 127 -9.35 7.51 -10.67
CA ASN A 127 -10.42 8.51 -10.71
C ASN A 127 -10.99 8.86 -9.34
N GLU A 128 -10.52 8.19 -8.29
CA GLU A 128 -10.85 8.49 -6.91
C GLU A 128 -9.61 8.99 -6.15
N HIS A 129 -9.86 9.76 -5.10
CA HIS A 129 -8.80 10.36 -4.27
C HIS A 129 -9.18 10.25 -2.80
N ASN A 130 -9.55 9.04 -2.38
CA ASN A 130 -10.00 8.78 -1.03
C ASN A 130 -8.82 8.47 -0.10
N PHE A 131 -9.04 8.56 1.20
CA PHE A 131 -8.18 7.96 2.20
C PHE A 131 -8.60 6.50 2.40
N SER A 132 -7.63 5.60 2.49
CA SER A 132 -7.88 4.22 2.91
C SER A 132 -6.83 3.78 3.91
N GLY A 133 -7.17 2.82 4.75
CA GLY A 133 -6.24 2.29 5.73
C GLY A 133 -6.64 0.91 6.24
N VAL A 134 -5.66 0.17 6.72
CA VAL A 134 -5.85 -1.05 7.49
C VAL A 134 -5.14 -0.94 8.82
N TYR A 135 -5.76 -1.47 9.86
CA TYR A 135 -5.29 -1.45 11.24
C TYR A 135 -5.27 -2.86 11.78
N PHE A 136 -4.14 -3.30 12.30
CA PHE A 136 -3.98 -4.64 12.88
C PHE A 136 -4.08 -4.58 14.39
N LEU A 137 -4.83 -5.51 14.99
CA LEU A 137 -4.95 -5.59 16.44
C LEU A 137 -3.64 -6.11 17.05
N SER A 138 -3.09 -5.35 17.96
CA SER A 138 -1.89 -5.68 18.74
C SER A 138 -2.00 -5.07 20.14
N LYS A 139 -0.96 -5.19 20.94
CA LYS A 139 -0.90 -4.47 22.24
C LYS A 139 -0.86 -2.96 22.05
N GLU A 140 -0.12 -2.51 21.03
CA GLU A 140 0.09 -1.10 20.67
C GLU A 140 -1.17 -0.49 20.11
N THR A 141 -1.99 -1.29 19.41
CA THR A 141 -3.22 -0.89 18.73
C THR A 141 -4.47 -1.47 19.36
N ALA A 142 -4.45 -1.75 20.66
CA ALA A 142 -5.58 -2.37 21.39
C ALA A 142 -6.92 -1.61 21.23
N TYR A 143 -6.87 -0.30 20.95
CA TYR A 143 -8.07 0.51 20.67
C TYR A 143 -8.85 0.03 19.44
N VAL A 144 -8.19 -0.65 18.49
CA VAL A 144 -8.80 -1.18 17.26
C VAL A 144 -9.86 -2.23 17.56
N GLU A 145 -9.74 -2.98 18.68
CA GLU A 145 -10.73 -3.99 19.11
C GLU A 145 -12.14 -3.41 19.22
N THR A 146 -12.26 -2.17 19.71
CA THR A 146 -13.55 -1.49 19.81
C THR A 146 -14.21 -1.29 18.45
N TYR A 147 -13.41 -0.95 17.44
CA TYR A 147 -13.89 -0.75 16.08
C TYR A 147 -14.22 -2.07 15.39
N ILE A 148 -13.43 -3.12 15.60
CA ILE A 148 -13.71 -4.46 15.09
C ILE A 148 -15.06 -4.95 15.62
N ASN A 149 -15.25 -4.87 16.94
CA ASN A 149 -16.46 -5.35 17.60
C ASN A 149 -17.73 -4.56 17.23
N ASN A 150 -17.58 -3.31 16.82
CA ASN A 150 -18.69 -2.41 16.50
C ASN A 150 -18.65 -1.93 15.03
N HIS A 151 -17.97 -2.66 14.15
CA HIS A 151 -17.69 -2.22 12.77
C HIS A 151 -18.95 -1.75 12.01
N SER A 152 -20.07 -2.43 12.20
CA SER A 152 -21.34 -2.09 11.54
C SER A 152 -21.92 -0.72 11.92
N THR A 153 -21.42 -0.09 12.99
CA THR A 153 -21.85 1.27 13.39
C THR A 153 -21.04 2.38 12.76
N TYR A 154 -19.95 2.04 12.05
CA TYR A 154 -19.03 2.98 11.41
C TYR A 154 -19.10 2.83 9.89
N PRO A 155 -19.77 3.76 9.15
CA PRO A 155 -19.94 3.64 7.71
C PRO A 155 -18.62 3.61 6.91
N CYS A 156 -17.53 4.16 7.47
CA CYS A 156 -16.20 4.15 6.86
C CYS A 156 -15.48 2.80 6.98
N ILE A 157 -15.94 1.89 7.83
CA ILE A 157 -15.34 0.56 7.97
C ILE A 157 -15.90 -0.34 6.86
N VAL A 158 -15.02 -0.73 5.95
CA VAL A 158 -15.36 -1.58 4.80
C VAL A 158 -15.39 -3.05 5.20
N SER A 159 -14.40 -3.49 5.98
CA SER A 159 -14.35 -4.84 6.50
C SER A 159 -13.70 -4.88 7.89
N ALA A 160 -14.08 -5.88 8.69
CA ALA A 160 -13.44 -6.19 9.95
C ALA A 160 -13.35 -7.72 10.06
N GLU A 161 -12.13 -8.24 10.13
CA GLU A 161 -11.89 -9.67 10.18
C GLU A 161 -11.29 -10.07 11.52
N GLN A 162 -11.82 -11.15 12.08
CA GLN A 162 -11.29 -11.79 13.28
C GLN A 162 -11.06 -13.28 12.96
N THR A 163 -9.88 -13.58 12.46
CA THR A 163 -9.54 -14.92 11.97
C THR A 163 -9.07 -15.88 13.07
N ASN A 164 -8.46 -15.37 14.11
CA ASN A 164 -8.06 -16.08 15.35
C ASN A 164 -7.68 -15.02 16.38
N SER A 165 -7.40 -15.40 17.63
CA SER A 165 -7.01 -14.46 18.70
C SER A 165 -5.74 -13.62 18.42
N GLU A 166 -5.09 -13.82 17.30
CA GLU A 166 -3.82 -13.16 16.93
C GLU A 166 -3.86 -12.35 15.62
N LEU A 167 -4.91 -12.50 14.80
CA LEU A 167 -5.05 -11.79 13.51
C LEU A 167 -6.42 -11.16 13.40
N CYS A 168 -6.55 -9.99 13.99
CA CYS A 168 -7.73 -9.15 13.83
C CYS A 168 -7.31 -7.88 13.09
N ASN A 169 -8.10 -7.47 12.08
CA ASN A 169 -7.86 -6.24 11.36
C ASN A 169 -9.16 -5.51 11.04
N VAL A 170 -9.04 -4.24 10.72
CA VAL A 170 -10.13 -3.42 10.21
C VAL A 170 -9.63 -2.60 9.04
N THR A 171 -10.34 -2.67 7.92
CA THR A 171 -10.06 -1.89 6.72
C THR A 171 -11.10 -0.77 6.61
N CYS A 172 -10.66 0.44 6.35
CA CYS A 172 -11.54 1.60 6.27
C CYS A 172 -11.22 2.46 5.04
N SER A 173 -12.22 3.25 4.62
CA SER A 173 -12.10 4.25 3.57
C SER A 173 -12.94 5.47 3.91
N ALA A 174 -12.48 6.67 3.51
CA ALA A 174 -13.20 7.92 3.64
C ALA A 174 -12.87 8.83 2.45
N GLU A 175 -13.84 9.61 2.01
CA GLU A 175 -13.64 10.65 0.99
C GLU A 175 -12.61 11.68 1.50
N ARG A 176 -11.82 12.21 0.57
CA ARG A 176 -10.79 13.22 0.84
C ARG A 176 -11.38 14.63 0.83
#